data_61328f4c7b1c533bd90f2ffad4ea7d51
#
_entry.id   61328f4c7b1c533bd90f2ffad4ea7d51
#
_cell.length_a   1.000
_cell.length_b   1.000
_cell.length_c   1.000
_cell.angle_alpha   90.00
_cell.angle_beta   90.00
_cell.angle_gamma   90.00
#
_symmetry.space_group_name_H-M   'P 1'
#
loop_
_entity.id
_entity.type
_entity.pdbx_description
1 polymer ?
#
loop_
_entity_poly.entity_id
_entity_poly.type
_entity_poly.pdbx_seq_one_letter_code
_entity_poly.pdbx_strand_id
1 'polypeptide(L)'
;MRKLVFILSLIVLFSSGCNMFGKKKREEQARIEAQRKKDSIANAQKKAKALKLKKQKEEQAKKEAARKAEEERRKLYKFHVIVGSFKTPQYATAYNDLMGKKGYQTEILTNNYNFQMVSIGAYKSWREAVVELGKARDAVESTSWIYIRE
;
A
#
# COMPACT_ATOMS: atom_id res chain seq x y z
N MET A 1 -53.03 2.88 74.53
CA MET A 1 -52.89 1.97 73.37
C MET A 1 -53.18 2.64 72.01
N ARG A 2 -54.05 3.64 71.93
CA ARG A 2 -54.38 4.33 70.62
C ARG A 2 -53.23 5.18 70.06
N LYS A 3 -52.34 5.71 70.81
CA LYS A 3 -51.20 6.57 70.38
C LYS A 3 -50.02 5.75 69.77
N LEU A 4 -49.85 4.52 70.21
CA LEU A 4 -48.79 3.62 69.70
C LEU A 4 -49.08 3.11 68.28
N VAL A 5 -50.31 2.93 67.97
CA VAL A 5 -50.75 2.47 66.61
C VAL A 5 -50.51 3.53 65.54
N PHE A 6 -50.66 4.83 65.90
CA PHE A 6 -50.40 5.95 64.97
C PHE A 6 -48.91 6.12 64.66
N ILE A 7 -48.02 5.85 65.65
CA ILE A 7 -46.56 5.93 65.42
C ILE A 7 -46.09 4.79 64.55
N LEU A 8 -46.64 3.59 64.76
CA LEU A 8 -46.28 2.44 63.89
C LEU A 8 -46.75 2.63 62.44
N SER A 9 -47.94 3.25 62.21
CA SER A 9 -48.45 3.57 60.90
C SER A 9 -47.61 4.61 60.13
N LEU A 10 -47.03 5.56 60.84
CA LEU A 10 -46.19 6.62 60.25
C LEU A 10 -44.83 6.07 59.79
N ILE A 11 -44.26 5.08 60.45
CA ILE A 11 -42.98 4.44 60.10
C ILE A 11 -43.10 3.62 58.82
N VAL A 12 -44.24 2.97 58.57
CA VAL A 12 -44.46 2.18 57.35
C VAL A 12 -44.58 3.06 56.10
N LEU A 13 -45.07 4.30 56.22
CA LEU A 13 -45.16 5.22 55.06
C LEU A 13 -43.81 5.82 54.66
N PHE A 14 -42.83 5.87 55.57
CA PHE A 14 -41.50 6.38 55.24
C PHE A 14 -40.56 5.32 54.59
N SER A 15 -40.82 4.04 54.74
CA SER A 15 -39.97 2.97 54.20
C SER A 15 -40.21 2.69 52.70
N SER A 16 -41.32 3.15 52.14
CA SER A 16 -41.66 2.91 50.71
C SER A 16 -41.10 3.95 49.77
N GLY A 17 -40.57 5.07 50.25
CA GLY A 17 -40.08 6.20 49.44
C GLY A 17 -38.63 6.07 48.89
N CYS A 18 -37.80 5.25 49.52
CA CYS A 18 -36.36 5.22 49.16
C CYS A 18 -35.97 4.39 47.98
N ASN A 19 -36.84 3.49 47.51
CA ASN A 19 -36.51 2.59 46.39
C ASN A 19 -36.74 3.19 45.00
N MET A 20 -37.58 4.19 44.87
CA MET A 20 -37.87 4.81 43.57
C MET A 20 -36.80 5.80 43.11
N PHE A 21 -36.13 6.50 44.05
CA PHE A 21 -35.06 7.45 43.74
C PHE A 21 -33.77 6.75 43.36
N GLY A 22 -33.48 5.61 43.94
CA GLY A 22 -32.30 4.81 43.63
C GLY A 22 -32.36 4.13 42.21
N LYS A 23 -33.55 3.72 41.78
CA LYS A 23 -33.75 3.16 40.45
C LYS A 23 -33.51 4.19 39.32
N LYS A 24 -34.12 5.39 39.43
CA LYS A 24 -33.91 6.47 38.44
C LYS A 24 -32.46 6.86 38.31
N LYS A 25 -31.72 6.98 39.39
CA LYS A 25 -30.30 7.35 39.37
C LYS A 25 -29.42 6.26 38.70
N ARG A 26 -29.74 4.98 38.92
CA ARG A 26 -29.06 3.84 38.26
C ARG A 26 -29.36 3.77 36.77
N GLU A 27 -30.60 3.98 36.35
CA GLU A 27 -30.98 4.00 34.94
C GLU A 27 -30.34 5.16 34.18
N GLU A 28 -30.25 6.34 34.80
CA GLU A 28 -29.60 7.51 34.21
C GLU A 28 -28.08 7.30 34.09
N GLN A 29 -27.41 6.74 35.09
CA GLN A 29 -26.01 6.38 35.04
C GLN A 29 -25.74 5.31 33.96
N ALA A 30 -26.58 4.30 33.85
CA ALA A 30 -26.47 3.27 32.78
C ALA A 30 -26.65 3.86 31.38
N ARG A 31 -27.56 4.84 31.20
CA ARG A 31 -27.73 5.55 29.91
C ARG A 31 -26.50 6.39 29.56
N ILE A 32 -25.94 7.12 30.51
CA ILE A 32 -24.74 7.94 30.31
C ILE A 32 -23.53 7.03 29.96
N GLU A 33 -23.40 5.92 30.65
CA GLU A 33 -22.31 4.98 30.39
C GLU A 33 -22.46 4.30 29.03
N ALA A 34 -23.66 3.91 28.63
CA ALA A 34 -23.95 3.37 27.30
C ALA A 34 -23.68 4.41 26.20
N GLN A 35 -24.02 5.68 26.44
CA GLN A 35 -23.72 6.76 25.50
C GLN A 35 -22.21 6.99 25.36
N ARG A 36 -21.48 7.06 26.48
CA ARG A 36 -20.01 7.18 26.45
C ARG A 36 -19.32 6.03 25.72
N LYS A 37 -19.81 4.81 25.88
CA LYS A 37 -19.32 3.64 25.12
C LYS A 37 -19.58 3.78 23.62
N LYS A 38 -20.78 4.21 23.22
CA LYS A 38 -21.11 4.47 21.81
C LYS A 38 -20.23 5.56 21.19
N ASP A 39 -20.02 6.67 21.93
CA ASP A 39 -19.21 7.79 21.46
C ASP A 39 -17.71 7.39 21.36
N SER A 40 -17.24 6.59 22.30
CA SER A 40 -15.88 6.03 22.26
C SER A 40 -15.66 5.12 21.04
N ILE A 41 -16.60 4.22 20.75
CA ILE A 41 -16.55 3.35 19.58
C ILE A 41 -16.62 4.16 18.28
N ALA A 42 -17.53 5.14 18.20
CA ALA A 42 -17.66 6.02 17.03
C ALA A 42 -16.38 6.82 16.77
N ASN A 43 -15.76 7.36 17.82
CA ASN A 43 -14.48 8.08 17.73
C ASN A 43 -13.32 7.16 17.31
N ALA A 44 -13.27 5.93 17.83
CA ALA A 44 -12.28 4.94 17.43
C ALA A 44 -12.42 4.56 15.95
N GLN A 45 -13.66 4.36 15.50
CA GLN A 45 -13.95 4.08 14.09
C GLN A 45 -13.60 5.25 13.15
N LYS A 46 -13.88 6.49 13.56
CA LYS A 46 -13.50 7.69 12.80
C LYS A 46 -11.97 7.80 12.68
N LYS A 47 -11.24 7.60 13.79
CA LYS A 47 -9.78 7.60 13.77
C LYS A 47 -9.20 6.49 12.89
N ALA A 48 -9.76 5.28 12.96
CA ALA A 48 -9.33 4.15 12.14
C ALA A 48 -9.58 4.40 10.64
N LYS A 49 -10.74 4.97 10.28
CA LYS A 49 -11.03 5.37 8.89
C LYS A 49 -10.10 6.47 8.38
N ALA A 50 -9.85 7.49 9.20
CA ALA A 50 -8.94 8.58 8.85
C ALA A 50 -7.50 8.07 8.66
N LEU A 51 -7.02 7.15 9.51
CA LEU A 51 -5.70 6.54 9.38
C LEU A 51 -5.58 5.67 8.11
N LYS A 52 -6.63 4.88 7.80
CA LYS A 52 -6.67 4.10 6.55
C LYS A 52 -6.61 5.00 5.33
N LEU A 53 -7.41 6.07 5.31
CA LEU A 53 -7.42 7.02 4.20
C LEU A 53 -6.07 7.74 4.03
N LYS A 54 -5.44 8.10 5.14
CA LYS A 54 -4.09 8.71 5.13
C LYS A 54 -3.06 7.75 4.52
N LYS A 55 -3.04 6.48 4.96
CA LYS A 55 -2.15 5.46 4.41
C LYS A 55 -2.39 5.22 2.91
N GLN A 56 -3.64 5.16 2.48
CA GLN A 56 -3.97 5.01 1.07
C GLN A 56 -3.47 6.19 0.21
N LYS A 57 -3.66 7.43 0.69
CA LYS A 57 -3.15 8.62 0.00
C LYS A 57 -1.62 8.64 -0.09
N GLU A 58 -0.93 8.27 0.99
CA GLU A 58 0.53 8.17 1.00
C GLU A 58 1.05 7.09 0.05
N GLU A 59 0.37 5.94 0.00
CA GLU A 59 0.72 4.86 -0.93
C GLU A 59 0.49 5.27 -2.39
N GLN A 60 -0.64 5.91 -2.68
CA GLN A 60 -0.92 6.44 -4.01
C GLN A 60 0.09 7.50 -4.43
N ALA A 61 0.43 8.44 -3.55
CA ALA A 61 1.44 9.46 -3.82
C ALA A 61 2.82 8.85 -4.11
N LYS A 62 3.22 7.81 -3.35
CA LYS A 62 4.46 7.07 -3.59
C LYS A 62 4.45 6.35 -4.95
N LYS A 63 3.34 5.68 -5.30
CA LYS A 63 3.20 5.01 -6.60
C LYS A 63 3.26 6.01 -7.77
N GLU A 64 2.61 7.16 -7.62
CA GLU A 64 2.64 8.20 -8.65
C GLU A 64 4.03 8.81 -8.80
N ALA A 65 4.71 9.11 -7.70
CA ALA A 65 6.09 9.60 -7.73
C ALA A 65 7.04 8.59 -8.38
N ALA A 66 6.93 7.31 -8.03
CA ALA A 66 7.73 6.24 -8.62
C ALA A 66 7.46 6.11 -10.14
N ARG A 67 6.19 6.22 -10.57
CA ARG A 67 5.83 6.19 -11.99
C ARG A 67 6.43 7.37 -12.77
N LYS A 68 6.36 8.58 -12.20
CA LYS A 68 6.95 9.76 -12.83
C LYS A 68 8.48 9.64 -12.94
N ALA A 69 9.14 9.19 -11.88
CA ALA A 69 10.59 8.97 -11.89
C ALA A 69 11.00 7.91 -12.92
N GLU A 70 10.22 6.83 -13.05
CA GLU A 70 10.47 5.79 -14.05
C GLU A 70 10.25 6.31 -15.48
N GLU A 71 9.22 7.13 -15.69
CA GLU A 71 8.97 7.75 -17.01
C GLU A 71 10.11 8.70 -17.40
N GLU A 72 10.59 9.53 -16.47
CA GLU A 72 11.75 10.39 -16.70
C GLU A 72 13.02 9.56 -16.97
N ARG A 73 13.23 8.48 -16.23
CA ARG A 73 14.34 7.55 -16.48
C ARG A 73 14.25 6.98 -17.90
N ARG A 74 13.06 6.53 -18.34
CA ARG A 74 12.85 6.02 -19.69
C ARG A 74 13.17 7.04 -20.77
N LYS A 75 12.79 8.29 -20.58
CA LYS A 75 13.10 9.39 -21.52
C LYS A 75 14.60 9.69 -21.61
N LEU A 76 15.31 9.55 -20.50
CA LEU A 76 16.75 9.81 -20.44
C LEU A 76 17.59 8.64 -20.99
N TYR A 77 17.22 7.39 -20.67
CA TYR A 77 17.95 6.19 -21.01
C TYR A 77 17.29 5.48 -22.19
N LYS A 78 17.47 6.05 -23.38
CA LYS A 78 16.79 5.58 -24.60
C LYS A 78 17.50 4.44 -25.32
N PHE A 79 18.83 4.34 -25.17
CA PHE A 79 19.65 3.43 -25.96
C PHE A 79 19.91 2.16 -25.17
N HIS A 80 19.31 1.06 -25.60
CA HIS A 80 19.41 -0.24 -24.94
C HIS A 80 20.29 -1.19 -25.74
N VAL A 81 21.28 -1.83 -25.10
CA VAL A 81 22.07 -2.88 -25.71
C VAL A 81 21.35 -4.21 -25.53
N ILE A 82 20.86 -4.76 -26.62
CA ILE A 82 20.08 -6.00 -26.67
C ILE A 82 20.99 -7.18 -27.02
N VAL A 83 20.88 -8.25 -26.23
CA VAL A 83 21.66 -9.48 -26.39
C VAL A 83 20.81 -10.69 -26.80
N GLY A 84 19.49 -10.53 -26.86
CA GLY A 84 18.61 -11.59 -27.31
C GLY A 84 17.19 -11.09 -27.51
N SER A 85 16.44 -11.76 -28.40
CA SER A 85 15.03 -11.46 -28.67
C SER A 85 14.26 -12.76 -28.82
N PHE A 86 13.15 -12.89 -28.09
CA PHE A 86 12.40 -14.13 -27.95
C PHE A 86 10.91 -13.90 -28.22
N LYS A 87 10.27 -14.84 -28.91
CA LYS A 87 8.80 -14.86 -29.01
C LYS A 87 8.14 -15.36 -27.73
N THR A 88 8.81 -16.28 -27.06
CA THR A 88 8.29 -16.96 -25.87
C THR A 88 8.77 -16.22 -24.63
N PRO A 89 7.87 -15.65 -23.79
CA PRO A 89 8.25 -14.87 -22.61
C PRO A 89 9.12 -15.65 -21.60
N GLN A 90 8.89 -16.96 -21.46
CA GLN A 90 9.66 -17.81 -20.55
C GLN A 90 11.15 -17.88 -20.92
N TYR A 91 11.47 -17.91 -22.21
CA TYR A 91 12.87 -17.91 -22.68
C TYR A 91 13.53 -16.55 -22.42
N ALA A 92 12.80 -15.45 -22.65
CA ALA A 92 13.30 -14.11 -22.31
C ALA A 92 13.59 -13.98 -20.82
N THR A 93 12.69 -14.45 -19.95
CA THR A 93 12.87 -14.42 -18.51
C THR A 93 14.08 -15.25 -18.08
N ALA A 94 14.20 -16.48 -18.55
CA ALA A 94 15.35 -17.34 -18.23
C ALA A 94 16.69 -16.73 -18.69
N TYR A 95 16.70 -16.14 -19.88
CA TYR A 95 17.90 -15.48 -20.40
C TYR A 95 18.23 -14.19 -19.67
N ASN A 96 17.22 -13.40 -19.30
CA ASN A 96 17.37 -12.22 -18.44
C ASN A 96 17.99 -12.56 -17.09
N ASP A 97 17.50 -13.61 -16.44
CA ASP A 97 18.04 -14.09 -15.14
C ASP A 97 19.48 -14.58 -15.29
N LEU A 98 19.80 -15.25 -16.40
CA LEU A 98 21.16 -15.69 -16.70
C LEU A 98 22.11 -14.49 -16.83
N MET A 99 21.70 -13.44 -17.55
CA MET A 99 22.51 -12.22 -17.70
C MET A 99 22.62 -11.46 -16.37
N GLY A 100 21.55 -11.42 -15.57
CA GLY A 100 21.59 -10.84 -14.21
C GLY A 100 22.61 -11.56 -13.31
N LYS A 101 22.66 -12.91 -13.35
CA LYS A 101 23.65 -13.71 -12.61
C LYS A 101 25.10 -13.45 -13.07
N LYS A 102 25.31 -13.02 -14.31
CA LYS A 102 26.61 -12.59 -14.84
C LYS A 102 26.98 -11.16 -14.42
N GLY A 103 26.09 -10.44 -13.68
CA GLY A 103 26.36 -9.11 -13.16
C GLY A 103 25.88 -7.96 -14.05
N TYR A 104 25.14 -8.23 -15.12
CA TYR A 104 24.57 -7.18 -15.96
C TYR A 104 23.29 -6.59 -15.37
N GLN A 105 23.05 -5.30 -15.64
CA GLN A 105 21.77 -4.65 -15.29
C GLN A 105 20.76 -4.97 -16.41
N THR A 106 19.94 -5.97 -16.19
CA THR A 106 19.05 -6.49 -17.20
C THR A 106 17.65 -5.89 -17.16
N GLU A 107 17.03 -5.74 -18.33
CA GLU A 107 15.64 -5.32 -18.51
C GLU A 107 15.04 -6.06 -19.69
N ILE A 108 13.78 -6.53 -19.57
CA ILE A 108 13.04 -7.10 -20.69
C ILE A 108 12.19 -6.00 -21.32
N LEU A 109 12.40 -5.78 -22.61
CA LEU A 109 11.66 -4.83 -23.45
C LEU A 109 10.77 -5.57 -24.42
N THR A 110 9.56 -5.07 -24.63
CA THR A 110 8.67 -5.61 -25.65
C THR A 110 8.62 -4.65 -26.84
N ASN A 111 8.86 -5.15 -28.05
CA ASN A 111 8.71 -4.37 -29.27
C ASN A 111 7.26 -4.43 -29.81
N ASN A 112 6.98 -3.67 -30.87
CA ASN A 112 5.66 -3.59 -31.50
C ASN A 112 5.18 -4.92 -32.12
N TYR A 113 6.07 -5.89 -32.30
CA TYR A 113 5.79 -7.22 -32.80
C TYR A 113 5.67 -8.30 -31.71
N ASN A 114 5.54 -7.88 -30.45
CA ASN A 114 5.46 -8.75 -29.27
C ASN A 114 6.69 -9.64 -29.02
N PHE A 115 7.86 -9.26 -29.55
CA PHE A 115 9.11 -9.92 -29.16
C PHE A 115 9.60 -9.36 -27.83
N GLN A 116 10.02 -10.27 -26.96
CA GLN A 116 10.65 -9.95 -25.67
C GLN A 116 12.17 -9.84 -25.90
N MET A 117 12.67 -8.61 -25.82
CA MET A 117 14.09 -8.32 -26.00
C MET A 117 14.79 -8.20 -24.65
N VAL A 118 15.90 -8.91 -24.46
CA VAL A 118 16.71 -8.82 -23.24
C VAL A 118 17.81 -7.78 -23.43
N SER A 119 17.72 -6.70 -22.67
CA SER A 119 18.71 -5.64 -22.58
C SER A 119 19.67 -5.92 -21.43
N ILE A 120 20.96 -5.67 -21.62
CA ILE A 120 21.98 -5.74 -20.55
C ILE A 120 22.47 -4.37 -20.07
N GLY A 121 21.87 -3.30 -20.56
CA GLY A 121 22.14 -1.94 -20.14
C GLY A 121 21.36 -0.91 -20.93
N ALA A 122 21.05 0.21 -20.29
CA ALA A 122 20.39 1.36 -20.87
C ALA A 122 21.27 2.62 -20.72
N TYR A 123 21.43 3.40 -21.77
CA TYR A 123 22.39 4.49 -21.86
C TYR A 123 21.71 5.79 -22.30
N LYS A 124 22.28 6.92 -21.87
CA LYS A 124 21.76 8.25 -22.20
C LYS A 124 22.19 8.71 -23.59
N SER A 125 23.36 8.28 -24.05
CA SER A 125 23.93 8.68 -25.33
C SER A 125 24.18 7.50 -26.24
N TRP A 126 24.04 7.73 -27.55
CA TRP A 126 24.40 6.76 -28.58
C TRP A 126 25.88 6.33 -28.46
N ARG A 127 26.78 7.25 -28.18
CA ARG A 127 28.22 6.96 -28.05
C ARG A 127 28.50 5.95 -26.93
N GLU A 128 27.88 6.15 -25.75
CA GLU A 128 28.00 5.20 -24.65
C GLU A 128 27.46 3.82 -25.04
N ALA A 129 26.28 3.78 -25.65
CA ALA A 129 25.69 2.53 -26.08
C ALA A 129 26.54 1.77 -27.12
N VAL A 130 27.20 2.47 -28.04
CA VAL A 130 28.11 1.87 -29.04
C VAL A 130 29.34 1.25 -28.38
N VAL A 131 29.93 1.91 -27.38
CA VAL A 131 31.08 1.37 -26.65
C VAL A 131 30.69 0.09 -25.90
N GLU A 132 29.54 0.12 -25.21
CA GLU A 132 29.06 -1.06 -24.48
C GLU A 132 28.56 -2.16 -25.40
N LEU A 133 28.04 -1.83 -26.58
CA LEU A 133 27.73 -2.81 -27.64
C LEU A 133 28.97 -3.58 -28.07
N GLY A 134 30.11 -2.91 -28.26
CA GLY A 134 31.37 -3.58 -28.58
C GLY A 134 31.72 -4.63 -27.52
N LYS A 135 31.70 -4.24 -26.25
CA LYS A 135 31.94 -5.17 -25.13
C LYS A 135 30.93 -6.33 -25.10
N ALA A 136 29.67 -6.04 -25.35
CA ALA A 136 28.61 -7.06 -25.37
C ALA A 136 28.83 -8.08 -26.49
N ARG A 137 29.26 -7.63 -27.65
CA ARG A 137 29.57 -8.51 -28.78
C ARG A 137 30.74 -9.44 -28.53
N ASP A 138 31.73 -8.95 -27.83
CA ASP A 138 32.92 -9.73 -27.49
C ASP A 138 32.69 -10.73 -26.35
N ALA A 139 31.90 -10.33 -25.34
CA ALA A 139 31.78 -11.10 -24.09
C ALA A 139 30.46 -11.89 -23.93
N VAL A 140 29.40 -11.53 -24.66
CA VAL A 140 28.06 -12.10 -24.46
C VAL A 140 27.51 -12.72 -25.73
N GLU A 141 27.24 -11.91 -26.76
CA GLU A 141 26.57 -12.34 -27.97
C GLU A 141 27.00 -11.46 -29.16
N SER A 142 27.64 -12.05 -30.15
CA SER A 142 28.19 -11.34 -31.32
C SER A 142 27.13 -10.63 -32.18
N THR A 143 25.89 -11.09 -32.11
CA THR A 143 24.73 -10.53 -32.82
C THR A 143 24.03 -9.43 -32.09
N SER A 144 24.57 -8.96 -30.94
CA SER A 144 24.00 -7.87 -30.15
C SER A 144 23.82 -6.58 -30.96
N TRP A 145 22.77 -5.82 -30.63
CA TRP A 145 22.45 -4.55 -31.31
C TRP A 145 21.92 -3.49 -30.34
N ILE A 146 21.80 -2.26 -30.80
CA ILE A 146 21.18 -1.17 -30.02
C ILE A 146 19.71 -1.03 -30.42
N TYR A 147 18.83 -1.03 -29.44
CA TYR A 147 17.43 -0.68 -29.56
C TYR A 147 17.19 0.71 -29.01
N ILE A 148 16.47 1.57 -29.75
CA ILE A 148 16.10 2.91 -29.31
C ILE A 148 14.65 2.86 -28.86
N ARG A 149 14.44 3.13 -27.57
CA ARG A 149 13.09 3.23 -27.00
C ARG A 149 12.52 4.63 -27.34
N GLU A 150 11.40 4.68 -27.99
CA GLU A 150 10.63 5.89 -28.28
C GLU A 150 9.84 6.38 -27.05
#